data_872bed31fa578003e28e283cdd782a38
#
_entry.id   872bed31fa578003e28e283cdd782a38
#
_cell.length_a   1.000
_cell.length_b   1.000
_cell.length_c   1.000
_cell.angle_alpha   90.00
_cell.angle_beta   90.00
_cell.angle_gamma   90.00
#
_symmetry.space_group_name_H-M   'P 1'
#
loop_
_entity.id
_entity.type
_entity.pdbx_description
1 polymer ?
#
loop_
_entity_poly.entity_id
_entity_poly.type
_entity_poly.pdbx_seq_one_letter_code
_entity_poly.pdbx_strand_id
1 'polypeptide(L)'
;LNWGVLPPEKLTPLVIEQANKFIDAHLDCERVELTYFETYPYLGVKLTNGHLISHAAEDSTAHEEELAIPSDSLLAFNRATLSLQPLDYLFGSKITIKDFSIENPRFYGFVNKNGRANWDIYESETDSTETDAGKKPLPPIDLQKVRIYGGHFTYDDRQADLFTEMQGFFVR
;
A
#
# COMPACT_ATOMS: atom_id res chain seq x y z
N LEU A 1 -24.01 -26.00 5.01
CA LEU A 1 -23.09 -25.09 5.74
C LEU A 1 -22.71 -23.98 4.80
N ASN A 2 -23.38 -22.84 4.99
CA ASN A 2 -23.06 -21.62 4.25
C ASN A 2 -21.81 -21.01 4.91
N TRP A 3 -20.65 -21.32 4.39
CA TRP A 3 -19.42 -20.61 4.76
C TRP A 3 -19.59 -19.20 4.19
N GLY A 4 -19.99 -18.29 5.06
CA GLY A 4 -20.28 -16.92 4.71
C GLY A 4 -19.03 -16.19 4.25
N VAL A 5 -18.74 -16.26 2.96
CA VAL A 5 -17.85 -15.29 2.33
C VAL A 5 -18.57 -13.94 2.47
N LEU A 6 -17.98 -13.02 3.20
CA LEU A 6 -18.52 -11.66 3.33
C LEU A 6 -18.67 -11.08 1.91
N PRO A 7 -19.82 -10.52 1.59
CA PRO A 7 -20.00 -9.88 0.29
C PRO A 7 -19.04 -8.68 0.18
N PRO A 8 -18.58 -8.33 -1.04
CA PRO A 8 -17.62 -7.25 -1.27
C PRO A 8 -18.02 -5.92 -0.62
N GLU A 9 -19.30 -5.61 -0.58
CA GLU A 9 -19.83 -4.37 0.00
C GLU A 9 -19.56 -4.24 1.50
N LYS A 10 -19.40 -5.37 2.21
CA LYS A 10 -19.05 -5.40 3.63
C LYS A 10 -17.55 -5.60 3.83
N LEU A 11 -16.93 -6.35 2.93
CA LEU A 11 -15.50 -6.67 3.02
C LEU A 11 -14.63 -5.47 2.69
N THR A 12 -14.98 -4.71 1.65
CA THR A 12 -14.19 -3.57 1.17
C THR A 12 -13.93 -2.54 2.28
N PRO A 13 -14.94 -1.98 2.97
CA PRO A 13 -14.70 -0.99 4.02
C PRO A 13 -13.90 -1.57 5.19
N LEU A 14 -14.11 -2.85 5.53
CA LEU A 14 -13.39 -3.50 6.62
C LEU A 14 -11.90 -3.62 6.34
N VAL A 15 -11.54 -4.05 5.12
CA VAL A 15 -10.13 -4.22 4.73
C VAL A 15 -9.44 -2.86 4.63
N ILE A 16 -10.10 -1.86 4.03
CA ILE A 16 -9.58 -0.49 3.93
C ILE A 16 -9.34 0.09 5.32
N GLU A 17 -10.33 0.00 6.21
CA GLU A 17 -10.20 0.50 7.57
C GLU A 17 -9.03 -0.15 8.32
N GLN A 18 -8.88 -1.48 8.19
CA GLN A 18 -7.76 -2.17 8.85
C GLN A 18 -6.42 -1.77 8.24
N ALA A 19 -6.30 -1.68 6.91
CA ALA A 19 -5.07 -1.26 6.25
C ALA A 19 -4.64 0.15 6.71
N ASN A 20 -5.57 1.10 6.74
CA ASN A 20 -5.31 2.49 7.10
C ASN A 20 -4.94 2.69 8.59
N LYS A 21 -5.14 1.69 9.45
CA LYS A 21 -4.64 1.71 10.84
C LYS A 21 -3.14 1.45 10.97
N PHE A 22 -2.53 0.84 9.95
CA PHE A 22 -1.14 0.40 10.01
C PHE A 22 -0.18 1.27 9.20
N ILE A 23 -0.69 2.15 8.34
CA ILE A 23 0.12 3.00 7.47
C ILE A 23 -0.26 4.46 7.69
N ASP A 24 0.72 5.34 7.59
CA ASP A 24 0.52 6.80 7.57
C ASP A 24 0.17 7.25 6.15
N ALA A 25 -0.90 6.68 5.63
CA ALA A 25 -1.41 6.92 4.29
C ALA A 25 -2.89 6.52 4.23
N HIS A 26 -3.59 7.07 3.25
CA HIS A 26 -4.96 6.72 2.95
C HIS A 26 -5.02 5.75 1.77
N LEU A 27 -5.31 4.48 2.05
CA LEU A 27 -5.63 3.48 1.03
C LEU A 27 -7.13 3.53 0.76
N ASP A 28 -7.50 3.63 -0.51
CA ASP A 28 -8.87 3.43 -0.98
C ASP A 28 -8.89 2.52 -2.21
N CYS A 29 -9.96 1.79 -2.41
CA CYS A 29 -10.18 0.98 -3.59
C CYS A 29 -11.68 0.76 -3.84
N GLU A 30 -12.02 0.56 -5.10
CA GLU A 30 -13.41 0.36 -5.51
C GLU A 30 -13.99 -0.93 -4.92
N ARG A 31 -13.18 -2.00 -4.85
CA ARG A 31 -13.67 -3.33 -4.47
C ARG A 31 -12.58 -4.21 -3.89
N VAL A 32 -12.92 -4.91 -2.81
CA VAL A 32 -12.12 -6.00 -2.24
C VAL A 32 -12.92 -7.30 -2.33
N GLU A 33 -12.28 -8.34 -2.84
CA GLU A 33 -12.85 -9.68 -2.96
C GLU A 33 -11.91 -10.72 -2.35
N LEU A 34 -12.49 -11.70 -1.66
CA LEU A 34 -11.75 -12.90 -1.27
C LEU A 34 -11.90 -13.96 -2.35
N THR A 35 -10.81 -14.57 -2.74
CA THR A 35 -10.79 -15.69 -3.67
C THR A 35 -10.00 -16.86 -3.08
N TYR A 36 -10.49 -18.05 -3.29
CA TYR A 36 -9.81 -19.27 -2.87
C TYR A 36 -9.47 -20.15 -4.08
N PHE A 37 -10.38 -20.21 -5.06
CA PHE A 37 -10.21 -21.09 -6.21
C PHE A 37 -9.09 -20.63 -7.15
N GLU A 38 -8.90 -19.32 -7.31
CA GLU A 38 -7.85 -18.77 -8.18
C GLU A 38 -6.46 -18.86 -7.53
N THR A 39 -6.40 -18.93 -6.21
CA THR A 39 -5.15 -18.89 -5.42
C THR A 39 -4.89 -20.19 -4.64
N TYR A 40 -5.71 -21.22 -4.84
CA TYR A 40 -5.60 -22.48 -4.10
C TYR A 40 -4.15 -23.01 -4.04
N PRO A 41 -3.68 -23.49 -2.89
CA PRO A 41 -4.37 -23.66 -1.59
C PRO A 41 -4.33 -22.42 -0.67
N TYR A 42 -4.02 -21.27 -1.19
CA TYR A 42 -3.89 -20.02 -0.43
C TYR A 42 -5.18 -19.20 -0.44
N LEU A 43 -5.35 -18.34 0.56
CA LEU A 43 -6.41 -17.35 0.57
C LEU A 43 -6.00 -16.17 -0.30
N GLY A 44 -6.76 -15.87 -1.34
CA GLY A 44 -6.55 -14.71 -2.19
C GLY A 44 -7.33 -13.49 -1.69
N VAL A 45 -6.67 -12.34 -1.69
CA VAL A 45 -7.30 -11.03 -1.54
C VAL A 45 -7.07 -10.25 -2.82
N LYS A 46 -8.15 -9.85 -3.49
CA LYS A 46 -8.11 -9.09 -4.74
C LYS A 46 -8.65 -7.69 -4.49
N LEU A 47 -7.87 -6.68 -4.82
CA LEU A 47 -8.26 -5.28 -4.79
C LEU A 47 -8.39 -4.76 -6.21
N THR A 48 -9.44 -4.01 -6.48
CA THR A 48 -9.71 -3.44 -7.82
C THR A 48 -9.72 -1.92 -7.73
N ASN A 49 -9.07 -1.27 -8.69
CA ASN A 49 -8.97 0.19 -8.82
C ASN A 49 -8.62 0.87 -7.50
N GLY A 50 -7.41 0.56 -7.00
CA GLY A 50 -6.94 1.11 -5.75
C GLY A 50 -5.97 2.27 -5.93
N HIS A 51 -5.92 3.12 -4.91
CA HIS A 51 -4.93 4.19 -4.80
C HIS A 51 -4.53 4.40 -3.34
N LEU A 52 -3.31 4.85 -3.17
CA LEU A 52 -2.68 5.14 -1.89
C LEU A 52 -2.18 6.58 -1.91
N ILE A 53 -2.66 7.40 -0.99
CA ILE A 53 -2.27 8.80 -0.82
C ILE A 53 -1.54 8.93 0.51
N SER A 54 -0.35 9.52 0.51
CA SER A 54 0.41 9.80 1.75
C SER A 54 -0.24 10.93 2.54
N HIS A 55 -0.38 10.77 3.86
CA HIS A 55 -0.81 11.85 4.75
C HIS A 55 0.18 13.02 4.78
N ALA A 56 1.44 12.77 4.43
CA ALA A 56 2.42 13.84 4.26
C ALA A 56 1.98 14.90 3.21
N ALA A 57 1.12 14.53 2.27
CA ALA A 57 0.53 15.44 1.29
C ALA A 57 -0.61 16.28 1.89
N GLU A 58 -1.35 15.75 2.87
CA GLU A 58 -2.47 16.44 3.52
C GLU A 58 -1.98 17.44 4.56
N ASP A 59 -0.87 17.12 5.25
CA ASP A 59 -0.26 17.95 6.31
C ASP A 59 0.59 19.12 5.80
N SER A 60 0.69 19.32 4.48
CA SER A 60 1.51 20.39 3.94
C SER A 60 0.87 21.77 4.20
N THR A 61 1.14 22.33 5.37
CA THR A 61 0.88 23.75 5.71
C THR A 61 1.87 24.71 5.04
N ALA A 62 2.66 24.19 4.09
CA ALA A 62 3.65 24.98 3.38
C ALA A 62 2.95 26.01 2.48
N HIS A 63 3.12 27.29 2.79
CA HIS A 63 2.64 28.42 1.98
C HIS A 63 3.42 28.57 0.66
N GLU A 64 4.51 27.82 0.48
CA GLU A 64 5.35 27.82 -0.72
C GLU A 64 5.09 26.55 -1.50
N GLU A 65 4.65 26.65 -2.76
CA GLU A 65 4.37 25.50 -3.64
C GLU A 65 5.57 24.55 -3.79
N GLU A 66 6.80 25.06 -3.67
CA GLU A 66 8.02 24.24 -3.79
C GLU A 66 8.28 23.32 -2.58
N LEU A 67 7.65 23.60 -1.43
CA LEU A 67 7.76 22.79 -0.22
C LEU A 67 6.56 21.87 -0.01
N ALA A 68 5.47 22.13 -0.73
CA ALA A 68 4.28 21.28 -0.68
C ALA A 68 4.57 19.90 -1.28
N ILE A 69 4.03 18.86 -0.64
CA ILE A 69 4.00 17.53 -1.24
C ILE A 69 2.70 17.42 -2.04
N PRO A 70 2.78 17.07 -3.35
CA PRO A 70 1.59 16.94 -4.17
C PRO A 70 0.61 15.93 -3.58
N SER A 71 -0.69 16.25 -3.65
CA SER A 71 -1.78 15.35 -3.23
C SER A 71 -2.03 14.19 -4.20
N ASP A 72 -1.14 14.01 -5.18
CA ASP A 72 -1.24 12.89 -6.12
C ASP A 72 -1.01 11.56 -5.41
N SER A 73 -1.69 10.54 -5.91
CA SER A 73 -1.57 9.19 -5.36
C SER A 73 -0.11 8.73 -5.40
N LEU A 74 0.45 8.36 -4.26
CA LEU A 74 1.74 7.69 -4.19
C LEU A 74 1.76 6.42 -5.04
N LEU A 75 0.65 5.68 -5.03
CA LEU A 75 0.44 4.48 -5.82
C LEU A 75 -1.01 4.42 -6.29
N ALA A 76 -1.21 4.18 -7.57
CA ALA A 76 -2.50 3.80 -8.13
C ALA A 76 -2.35 2.52 -8.94
N PHE A 77 -3.37 1.66 -8.97
CA PHE A 77 -3.33 0.39 -9.70
C PHE A 77 -4.71 -0.06 -10.14
N ASN A 78 -4.77 -0.86 -11.20
CA ASN A 78 -6.03 -1.43 -11.68
C ASN A 78 -6.43 -2.65 -10.85
N ARG A 79 -5.47 -3.53 -10.56
CA ARG A 79 -5.69 -4.73 -9.74
C ARG A 79 -4.47 -5.06 -8.94
N ALA A 80 -4.67 -5.41 -7.67
CA ALA A 80 -3.67 -6.05 -6.83
C ALA A 80 -4.24 -7.35 -6.28
N THR A 81 -3.43 -8.41 -6.31
CA THR A 81 -3.83 -9.72 -5.78
C THR A 81 -2.76 -10.22 -4.82
N LEU A 82 -3.16 -10.57 -3.61
CA LEU A 82 -2.31 -11.15 -2.59
C LEU A 82 -2.75 -12.60 -2.37
N SER A 83 -1.80 -13.53 -2.35
CA SER A 83 -2.04 -14.92 -1.95
C SER A 83 -1.45 -15.15 -0.56
N LEU A 84 -2.31 -15.26 0.44
CA LEU A 84 -1.96 -15.37 1.84
C LEU A 84 -1.98 -16.81 2.33
N GLN A 85 -1.06 -17.17 3.20
CA GLN A 85 -1.10 -18.45 3.92
C GLN A 85 -1.84 -18.28 5.25
N PRO A 86 -3.11 -18.69 5.35
CA PRO A 86 -3.94 -18.37 6.51
C PRO A 86 -3.46 -19.06 7.79
N LEU A 87 -2.83 -20.24 7.68
CA LEU A 87 -2.36 -20.99 8.84
C LEU A 87 -1.22 -20.30 9.58
N ASP A 88 -0.35 -19.59 8.89
CA ASP A 88 0.76 -18.86 9.49
C ASP A 88 0.25 -17.71 10.38
N TYR A 89 -0.87 -17.11 10.03
CA TYR A 89 -1.52 -16.10 10.88
C TYR A 89 -2.23 -16.69 12.09
N LEU A 90 -2.85 -17.87 11.93
CA LEU A 90 -3.60 -18.53 13.01
C LEU A 90 -2.70 -19.21 14.05
N PHE A 91 -1.57 -19.76 13.64
CA PHE A 91 -0.65 -20.54 14.47
C PHE A 91 0.73 -19.90 14.64
N GLY A 92 1.03 -18.86 13.89
CA GLY A 92 2.29 -18.11 13.93
C GLY A 92 2.05 -16.62 14.13
N SER A 93 3.12 -15.92 14.50
CA SER A 93 3.07 -14.46 14.71
C SER A 93 3.46 -13.68 13.44
N LYS A 94 3.34 -14.27 12.24
CA LYS A 94 3.75 -13.66 10.98
C LYS A 94 2.67 -13.75 9.91
N ILE A 95 2.74 -12.85 8.95
CA ILE A 95 1.92 -12.88 7.74
C ILE A 95 2.79 -13.36 6.57
N THR A 96 2.47 -14.53 6.00
CA THR A 96 3.16 -15.03 4.81
C THR A 96 2.35 -14.72 3.55
N ILE A 97 2.92 -13.87 2.69
CA ILE A 97 2.40 -13.56 1.35
C ILE A 97 3.16 -14.41 0.34
N LYS A 98 2.52 -15.45 -0.18
CA LYS A 98 3.13 -16.38 -1.14
C LYS A 98 3.34 -15.75 -2.50
N ASP A 99 2.40 -14.91 -2.92
CA ASP A 99 2.43 -14.22 -4.20
C ASP A 99 1.72 -12.87 -4.06
N PHE A 100 2.36 -11.83 -4.52
CA PHE A 100 1.79 -10.50 -4.70
C PHE A 100 1.90 -10.12 -6.16
N SER A 101 0.77 -9.88 -6.82
CA SER A 101 0.74 -9.39 -8.19
C SER A 101 0.00 -8.07 -8.27
N ILE A 102 0.53 -7.16 -9.07
CA ILE A 102 -0.07 -5.84 -9.29
C ILE A 102 -0.07 -5.52 -10.79
N GLU A 103 -1.22 -5.05 -11.28
CA GLU A 103 -1.45 -4.73 -12.68
C GLU A 103 -1.56 -3.22 -12.89
N ASN A 104 -0.80 -2.72 -13.85
CA ASN A 104 -0.73 -1.31 -14.23
C ASN A 104 -0.52 -0.37 -13.04
N PRO A 105 0.44 -0.68 -12.13
CA PRO A 105 0.75 0.23 -11.06
C PRO A 105 1.37 1.50 -11.61
N ARG A 106 0.90 2.63 -11.11
CA ARG A 106 1.48 3.95 -11.33
C ARG A 106 2.01 4.43 -9.97
N PHE A 107 3.32 4.41 -9.83
CA PHE A 107 4.01 4.89 -8.65
C PHE A 107 4.55 6.28 -8.92
N TYR A 108 4.26 7.21 -8.02
CA TYR A 108 4.77 8.58 -8.05
C TYR A 108 5.55 8.87 -6.77
N GLY A 109 6.88 8.80 -6.86
CA GLY A 109 7.79 9.19 -5.78
C GLY A 109 8.16 10.66 -5.91
N PHE A 110 7.94 11.42 -4.85
CA PHE A 110 8.23 12.85 -4.81
C PHE A 110 9.06 13.20 -3.56
N VAL A 111 10.11 14.00 -3.75
CA VAL A 111 10.89 14.61 -2.68
C VAL A 111 10.84 16.12 -2.84
N ASN A 112 10.41 16.83 -1.80
CA ASN A 112 10.39 18.29 -1.81
C ASN A 112 11.79 18.88 -1.57
N LYS A 113 11.94 20.21 -1.69
CA LYS A 113 13.22 20.90 -1.48
C LYS A 113 13.81 20.73 -0.08
N ASN A 114 13.00 20.41 0.92
CA ASN A 114 13.44 20.13 2.29
C ASN A 114 13.86 18.66 2.50
N GLY A 115 13.81 17.80 1.46
CA GLY A 115 14.12 16.40 1.55
C GLY A 115 12.99 15.52 2.12
N ARG A 116 11.77 16.07 2.31
CA ARG A 116 10.62 15.27 2.74
C ARG A 116 10.05 14.50 1.56
N ALA A 117 9.88 13.19 1.73
CA ALA A 117 9.38 12.28 0.70
C ALA A 117 7.90 11.93 0.91
N ASN A 118 7.16 11.69 -0.18
CA ASN A 118 5.77 11.27 -0.11
C ASN A 118 5.59 9.76 0.20
N TRP A 119 6.67 8.98 0.17
CA TRP A 119 6.64 7.55 0.55
C TRP A 119 7.01 7.28 2.00
N ASP A 120 7.31 8.31 2.80
CA ASP A 120 7.48 8.19 4.25
C ASP A 120 6.11 7.95 4.92
N ILE A 121 5.56 6.76 4.66
CA ILE A 121 4.25 6.31 5.16
C ILE A 121 4.37 5.38 6.37
N TYR A 122 5.59 5.17 6.87
CA TYR A 122 5.84 4.46 8.13
C TYR A 122 6.43 5.43 9.13
N GLU A 123 5.79 5.61 10.26
CA GLU A 123 6.42 6.28 11.40
C GLU A 123 7.57 5.41 11.91
N SER A 124 8.82 5.86 11.67
CA SER A 124 9.97 5.26 12.32
C SER A 124 9.89 5.55 13.81
N GLU A 125 10.00 4.52 14.65
CA GLU A 125 9.98 4.60 16.12
C GLU A 125 11.10 5.47 16.75
N THR A 126 11.86 6.24 15.94
CA THR A 126 13.06 6.96 16.42
C THR A 126 12.82 8.41 16.85
N ASP A 127 11.65 9.01 16.64
CA ASP A 127 11.48 10.46 16.96
C ASP A 127 10.23 10.86 17.73
N SER A 128 9.43 9.94 18.28
CA SER A 128 8.27 10.32 19.08
C SER A 128 8.42 9.97 20.57
N THR A 129 8.78 10.97 21.35
CA THR A 129 8.64 11.00 22.82
C THR A 129 7.19 11.24 23.26
N GLU A 130 6.19 10.91 22.45
CA GLU A 130 4.79 10.93 22.86
C GLU A 130 4.15 9.57 22.62
N THR A 131 3.76 8.97 23.72
CA THR A 131 3.11 7.69 23.89
C THR A 131 1.74 7.70 23.21
N ASP A 132 1.65 7.33 21.95
CA ASP A 132 0.35 6.99 21.35
C ASP A 132 0.07 5.50 21.61
N ALA A 133 -0.65 5.26 22.70
CA ALA A 133 -0.92 3.95 23.31
C ALA A 133 -1.94 3.11 22.50
N GLY A 134 -1.90 3.12 21.16
CA GLY A 134 -2.93 2.48 20.33
C GLY A 134 -2.47 1.70 19.11
N LYS A 135 -1.31 1.95 18.56
CA LYS A 135 -0.86 1.26 17.33
C LYS A 135 -0.13 -0.03 17.70
N LYS A 136 -0.72 -1.18 17.37
CA LYS A 136 -0.02 -2.47 17.50
C LYS A 136 1.05 -2.57 16.42
N PRO A 137 2.27 -3.03 16.76
CA PRO A 137 3.29 -3.26 15.75
C PRO A 137 2.78 -4.26 14.71
N LEU A 138 3.07 -4.00 13.44
CA LEU A 138 2.78 -4.95 12.37
C LEU A 138 3.49 -6.27 12.64
N PRO A 139 2.79 -7.41 12.49
CA PRO A 139 3.47 -8.70 12.53
C PRO A 139 4.50 -8.76 11.39
N PRO A 140 5.62 -9.50 11.54
CA PRO A 140 6.57 -9.70 10.48
C PRO A 140 5.91 -10.20 9.21
N ILE A 141 6.21 -9.56 8.07
CA ILE A 141 5.66 -9.91 6.76
C ILE A 141 6.74 -10.66 5.97
N ASP A 142 6.44 -11.89 5.55
CA ASP A 142 7.27 -12.70 4.67
C ASP A 142 6.67 -12.67 3.25
N LEU A 143 7.28 -11.88 2.37
CA LEU A 143 6.86 -11.72 0.97
C LEU A 143 7.76 -12.58 0.07
N GLN A 144 7.21 -13.66 -0.51
CA GLN A 144 8.00 -14.66 -1.22
C GLN A 144 8.11 -14.40 -2.73
N LYS A 145 7.07 -13.83 -3.34
CA LYS A 145 7.06 -13.54 -4.77
C LYS A 145 6.33 -12.25 -5.06
N VAL A 146 6.93 -11.43 -5.95
CA VAL A 146 6.33 -10.19 -6.46
C VAL A 146 6.26 -10.26 -7.97
N ARG A 147 5.12 -9.86 -8.52
CA ARG A 147 4.89 -9.73 -9.96
C ARG A 147 4.28 -8.37 -10.27
N ILE A 148 4.91 -7.64 -11.19
CA ILE A 148 4.44 -6.33 -11.64
C ILE A 148 4.18 -6.41 -13.14
N TYR A 149 3.02 -5.99 -13.57
CA TYR A 149 2.61 -5.99 -14.97
C TYR A 149 2.26 -4.57 -15.42
N GLY A 150 2.93 -4.07 -16.46
CA GLY A 150 2.66 -2.77 -17.04
C GLY A 150 2.94 -1.60 -16.09
N GLY A 151 4.00 -1.70 -15.29
CA GLY A 151 4.35 -0.68 -14.31
C GLY A 151 4.72 0.65 -14.94
N HIS A 152 4.32 1.73 -14.28
CA HIS A 152 4.72 3.10 -14.55
C HIS A 152 5.30 3.68 -13.26
N PHE A 153 6.51 4.19 -13.33
CA PHE A 153 7.23 4.77 -12.21
C PHE A 153 7.67 6.17 -12.56
N THR A 154 7.30 7.15 -11.74
CA THR A 154 7.78 8.52 -11.83
C THR A 154 8.49 8.88 -10.54
N TYR A 155 9.65 9.48 -10.64
CA TYR A 155 10.43 9.98 -9.52
C TYR A 155 10.79 11.45 -9.77
N ASP A 156 10.36 12.33 -8.89
CA ASP A 156 10.58 13.76 -8.93
C ASP A 156 11.23 14.22 -7.63
N ASP A 157 12.54 14.42 -7.66
CA ASP A 157 13.33 14.89 -6.50
C ASP A 157 13.70 16.37 -6.71
N ARG A 158 13.00 17.24 -5.99
CA ARG A 158 13.22 18.70 -6.05
C ARG A 158 14.43 19.14 -5.25
N GLN A 159 14.92 18.32 -4.31
CA GLN A 159 16.13 18.61 -3.57
C GLN A 159 17.38 18.35 -4.43
N ALA A 160 17.38 17.25 -5.17
CA ALA A 160 18.49 16.87 -6.04
C ALA A 160 18.36 17.39 -7.48
N ASP A 161 17.24 18.07 -7.83
CA ASP A 161 16.91 18.51 -9.21
C ASP A 161 16.94 17.31 -10.19
N LEU A 162 16.34 16.20 -9.79
CA LEU A 162 16.33 14.94 -10.54
C LEU A 162 14.91 14.52 -10.87
N PHE A 163 14.66 14.31 -12.17
CA PHE A 163 13.40 13.72 -12.65
C PHE A 163 13.68 12.46 -13.46
N THR A 164 12.94 11.39 -13.16
CA THR A 164 13.03 10.12 -13.88
C THR A 164 11.65 9.53 -14.10
N GLU A 165 11.40 9.01 -15.28
CA GLU A 165 10.17 8.33 -15.64
C GLU A 165 10.48 7.01 -16.34
N MET A 166 9.79 5.94 -15.94
CA MET A 166 9.89 4.60 -16.51
C MET A 166 8.50 4.03 -16.76
N GLN A 167 8.24 3.53 -17.95
CA GLN A 167 6.95 3.00 -18.35
C GLN A 167 7.05 1.57 -18.89
N GLY A 168 5.98 0.79 -18.70
CA GLY A 168 5.80 -0.52 -19.29
C GLY A 168 6.76 -1.59 -18.78
N PHE A 169 7.27 -1.46 -17.57
CA PHE A 169 8.16 -2.47 -16.98
C PHE A 169 7.40 -3.66 -16.40
N PHE A 170 8.08 -4.81 -16.38
CA PHE A 170 7.57 -6.06 -15.85
C PHE A 170 8.58 -6.66 -14.87
N VAL A 171 8.09 -7.19 -13.75
CA VAL A 171 8.88 -7.92 -12.75
C VAL A 171 8.23 -9.27 -12.49
N ARG A 172 9.04 -10.34 -12.40
CA ARG A 172 8.60 -11.70 -12.08
C ARG A 172 9.52 -12.36 -11.07
#